data_49fec20a5de0e4bda5ca78f46267dc3e
#
_entry.id   49fec20a5de0e4bda5ca78f46267dc3e
#
_cell.length_a   1.000
_cell.length_b   1.000
_cell.length_c   1.000
_cell.angle_alpha   90.00
_cell.angle_beta   90.00
_cell.angle_gamma   90.00
#
_symmetry.space_group_name_H-M   'P 1'
#
loop_
_entity.id
_entity.type
_entity.pdbx_description
1 polymer ?
#
loop_
_entity_poly.entity_id
_entity_poly.type
_entity_poly.pdbx_seq_one_letter_code
_entity_poly.pdbx_strand_id
1 'polypeptide(L)'
;MANKKTREREINAAKVKVYENKKKSLKIMSPIAIAIIAASVLLMFVPFIEIMNDPSRAGQTGAAFVEQEGANGFTCLIIALTRDYTSAESALSPYYYWVADQGGQPFVKMLTIASFVALLAAVLAIVADVIVIATKKHEVVLFALVCDFIATAAFIMAFAAALSCKEKMIAGFCSGNVACYIRSFAILPAICAFGALVTDVIHFMSFNSIEKQA
;
A
#
# COMPACT_ATOMS: atom_id res chain seq x y z
N MET A 1 -46.91 24.89 -28.56
CA MET A 1 -45.95 23.92 -29.17
C MET A 1 -44.48 24.38 -29.11
N ALA A 2 -44.18 25.66 -29.28
CA ALA A 2 -42.82 26.21 -29.23
C ALA A 2 -42.06 25.92 -27.90
N ASN A 3 -42.75 26.03 -26.77
CA ASN A 3 -42.18 25.86 -25.43
C ASN A 3 -41.68 24.42 -25.15
N LYS A 4 -42.33 23.40 -25.74
CA LYS A 4 -41.91 21.99 -25.57
C LYS A 4 -40.60 21.67 -26.32
N LYS A 5 -40.46 22.18 -27.56
CA LYS A 5 -39.22 22.01 -28.35
C LYS A 5 -38.01 22.72 -27.75
N THR A 6 -38.22 23.89 -27.16
CA THR A 6 -37.16 24.64 -26.48
C THR A 6 -36.66 23.88 -25.24
N ARG A 7 -37.59 23.37 -24.43
CA ARG A 7 -37.26 22.58 -23.22
C ARG A 7 -36.55 21.27 -23.55
N GLU A 8 -36.95 20.59 -24.64
CA GLU A 8 -36.24 19.38 -25.10
C GLU A 8 -34.81 19.68 -25.57
N ARG A 9 -34.61 20.82 -26.26
CA ARG A 9 -33.23 21.26 -26.65
C ARG A 9 -32.35 21.59 -25.43
N GLU A 10 -32.90 22.26 -24.43
CA GLU A 10 -32.18 22.57 -23.18
C GLU A 10 -31.80 21.30 -22.40
N ILE A 11 -32.71 20.32 -22.32
CA ILE A 11 -32.44 19.02 -21.67
C ILE A 11 -31.36 18.26 -22.44
N ASN A 12 -31.38 18.24 -23.75
CA ASN A 12 -30.40 17.57 -24.57
C ASN A 12 -29.02 18.27 -24.45
N ALA A 13 -28.99 19.61 -24.48
CA ALA A 13 -27.74 20.35 -24.26
C ALA A 13 -27.12 20.10 -22.88
N ALA A 14 -27.97 20.04 -21.83
CA ALA A 14 -27.52 19.69 -20.48
C ALA A 14 -26.98 18.28 -20.41
N LYS A 15 -27.61 17.29 -21.04
CA LYS A 15 -27.10 15.90 -21.11
C LYS A 15 -25.76 15.81 -21.82
N VAL A 16 -25.60 16.48 -22.96
CA VAL A 16 -24.32 16.53 -23.69
C VAL A 16 -23.22 17.12 -22.82
N LYS A 17 -23.51 18.22 -22.13
CA LYS A 17 -22.53 18.88 -21.24
C LYS A 17 -22.11 17.98 -20.06
N VAL A 18 -23.06 17.25 -19.49
CA VAL A 18 -22.75 16.25 -18.41
C VAL A 18 -21.93 15.11 -18.97
N TYR A 19 -22.20 14.62 -20.16
CA TYR A 19 -21.45 13.58 -20.84
C TYR A 19 -19.99 14.02 -21.11
N GLU A 20 -19.80 15.22 -21.66
CA GLU A 20 -18.48 15.77 -21.93
C GLU A 20 -17.66 15.98 -20.64
N ASN A 21 -18.29 16.48 -19.58
CA ASN A 21 -17.63 16.64 -18.28
C ASN A 21 -17.21 15.29 -17.69
N LYS A 22 -18.05 14.26 -17.75
CA LYS A 22 -17.70 12.89 -17.33
C LYS A 22 -16.53 12.33 -18.15
N LYS A 23 -16.56 12.49 -19.47
CA LYS A 23 -15.48 12.05 -20.35
C LYS A 23 -14.15 12.77 -20.06
N LYS A 24 -14.21 14.04 -19.68
CA LYS A 24 -13.03 14.81 -19.25
C LYS A 24 -12.51 14.33 -17.88
N SER A 25 -13.40 14.04 -16.94
CA SER A 25 -13.06 13.47 -15.63
C SER A 25 -12.35 12.13 -15.77
N LEU A 26 -12.83 11.22 -16.63
CA LEU A 26 -12.23 9.92 -16.86
C LEU A 26 -10.78 9.99 -17.33
N LYS A 27 -10.43 11.02 -18.12
CA LYS A 27 -9.03 11.20 -18.57
C LYS A 27 -8.06 11.54 -17.45
N ILE A 28 -8.56 12.01 -16.31
CA ILE A 28 -7.75 12.46 -15.16
C ILE A 28 -7.66 11.36 -14.10
N MET A 29 -8.64 10.44 -14.04
CA MET A 29 -8.73 9.44 -12.97
C MET A 29 -7.54 8.47 -12.95
N SER A 30 -7.20 7.82 -14.08
CA SER A 30 -6.05 6.90 -14.10
C SER A 30 -4.70 7.57 -13.79
N PRO A 31 -4.36 8.78 -14.30
CA PRO A 31 -3.18 9.48 -13.83
C PRO A 31 -3.16 9.75 -12.32
N ILE A 32 -4.31 10.04 -11.72
CA ILE A 32 -4.42 10.23 -10.26
C ILE A 32 -4.21 8.90 -9.54
N ALA A 33 -4.85 7.82 -9.97
CA ALA A 33 -4.67 6.49 -9.41
C ALA A 33 -3.19 6.07 -9.47
N ILE A 34 -2.54 6.22 -10.62
CA ILE A 34 -1.09 5.97 -10.80
C ILE A 34 -0.25 6.78 -9.80
N ALA A 35 -0.52 8.08 -9.66
CA ALA A 35 0.25 8.91 -8.74
C ALA A 35 0.11 8.45 -7.29
N ILE A 36 -1.10 8.08 -6.87
CA ILE A 36 -1.38 7.65 -5.51
C ILE A 36 -0.77 6.26 -5.23
N ILE A 37 -0.94 5.29 -6.14
CA ILE A 37 -0.37 3.95 -5.94
C ILE A 37 1.16 3.97 -6.06
N ALA A 38 1.74 4.81 -6.92
CA ALA A 38 3.18 5.02 -6.97
C ALA A 38 3.72 5.59 -5.65
N ALA A 39 2.98 6.48 -4.99
CA ALA A 39 3.35 6.96 -3.67
C ALA A 39 3.39 5.83 -2.64
N SER A 40 2.48 4.84 -2.69
CA SER A 40 2.53 3.67 -1.82
C SER A 40 3.81 2.85 -2.03
N VAL A 41 4.22 2.67 -3.29
CA VAL A 41 5.46 1.96 -3.64
C VAL A 41 6.69 2.73 -3.13
N LEU A 42 6.73 4.05 -3.30
CA LEU A 42 7.84 4.87 -2.80
C LEU A 42 7.96 4.83 -1.28
N LEU A 43 6.83 4.83 -0.57
CA LEU A 43 6.81 4.73 0.89
C LEU A 43 7.34 3.38 1.41
N MET A 44 7.39 2.34 0.58
CA MET A 44 8.00 1.06 0.94
C MET A 44 9.52 1.13 1.13
N PHE A 45 10.19 2.16 0.62
CA PHE A 45 11.63 2.37 0.85
C PHE A 45 11.93 2.99 2.22
N VAL A 46 10.91 3.52 2.91
CA VAL A 46 11.09 4.11 4.23
C VAL A 46 10.99 3.01 5.28
N PRO A 47 11.89 2.96 6.27
CA PRO A 47 11.81 1.99 7.36
C PRO A 47 10.48 2.10 8.12
N PHE A 48 9.76 1.00 8.28
CA PHE A 48 8.47 0.97 8.99
C PHE A 48 8.56 0.27 10.35
N ILE A 49 9.58 -0.56 10.56
CA ILE A 49 9.91 -1.12 11.86
C ILE A 49 11.39 -0.87 12.14
N GLU A 50 11.72 -0.42 13.34
CA GLU A 50 13.07 -0.11 13.76
C GLU A 50 13.34 -0.60 15.17
N ILE A 51 14.58 -1.01 15.40
CA ILE A 51 15.12 -1.32 16.71
C ILE A 51 16.18 -0.27 17.02
N MET A 52 16.10 0.32 18.19
CA MET A 52 17.09 1.28 18.65
C MET A 52 17.26 1.19 20.16
N ASN A 53 18.39 1.71 20.67
CA ASN A 53 18.55 1.88 22.10
C ASN A 53 17.50 2.85 22.65
N ASP A 54 16.90 2.51 23.79
CA ASP A 54 15.95 3.38 24.47
C ASP A 54 16.71 4.56 25.11
N PRO A 55 16.55 5.79 24.61
CA PRO A 55 17.25 6.95 25.14
C PRO A 55 16.91 7.26 26.60
N SER A 56 15.74 6.81 27.09
CA SER A 56 15.35 6.99 28.49
C SER A 56 16.16 6.13 29.46
N ARG A 57 16.86 5.14 28.96
CA ARG A 57 17.68 4.19 29.73
C ARG A 57 19.18 4.31 29.41
N ALA A 58 19.58 5.35 28.69
CA ALA A 58 20.97 5.63 28.36
C ALA A 58 21.80 5.78 29.67
N GLY A 59 22.83 4.96 29.82
CA GLY A 59 23.73 5.01 30.98
C GLY A 59 23.54 3.89 32.04
N GLN A 60 22.57 2.98 31.85
CA GLN A 60 22.50 1.80 32.70
C GLN A 60 23.64 0.83 32.37
N THR A 61 24.43 0.46 33.35
CA THR A 61 25.53 -0.50 33.22
C THR A 61 24.97 -1.90 32.85
N GLY A 62 25.48 -2.49 31.78
CA GLY A 62 25.09 -3.81 31.30
C GLY A 62 24.12 -3.79 30.10
N ALA A 63 23.87 -2.63 29.54
CA ALA A 63 23.06 -2.49 28.34
C ALA A 63 23.75 -3.08 27.11
N ALA A 64 23.08 -3.98 26.40
CA ALA A 64 23.51 -4.36 25.06
C ALA A 64 23.40 -3.15 24.14
N PHE A 65 24.49 -2.77 23.48
CA PHE A 65 24.48 -1.76 22.44
C PHE A 65 23.94 -2.41 21.17
N VAL A 66 22.82 -1.91 20.66
CA VAL A 66 22.28 -2.32 19.36
C VAL A 66 22.48 -1.15 18.42
N GLU A 67 23.15 -1.37 17.29
CA GLU A 67 23.10 -0.40 16.20
C GLU A 67 21.66 -0.24 15.74
N GLN A 68 21.29 0.97 15.34
CA GLN A 68 19.94 1.24 14.84
C GLN A 68 19.71 0.43 13.57
N GLU A 69 18.84 -0.57 13.65
CA GLU A 69 18.46 -1.41 12.53
C GLU A 69 17.00 -1.13 12.14
N GLY A 70 16.78 -0.92 10.85
CA GLY A 70 15.46 -0.64 10.32
C GLY A 70 15.13 -1.56 9.13
N ALA A 71 13.93 -2.13 9.13
CA ALA A 71 13.43 -2.87 8.00
C ALA A 71 12.39 -2.05 7.23
N ASN A 72 12.57 -1.98 5.92
CA ASN A 72 11.64 -1.37 4.99
C ASN A 72 11.01 -2.44 4.07
N GLY A 73 10.03 -2.04 3.26
CA GLY A 73 9.35 -2.99 2.38
C GLY A 73 10.26 -3.58 1.29
N PHE A 74 11.30 -2.86 0.88
CA PHE A 74 12.25 -3.36 -0.11
C PHE A 74 13.15 -4.45 0.47
N THR A 75 13.63 -4.29 1.72
CA THR A 75 14.37 -5.35 2.41
C THR A 75 13.50 -6.57 2.64
N CYS A 76 12.21 -6.37 3.00
CA CYS A 76 11.24 -7.47 3.08
C CYS A 76 11.03 -8.19 1.74
N LEU A 77 11.02 -7.46 0.62
CA LEU A 77 10.93 -8.03 -0.73
C LEU A 77 12.12 -8.94 -1.03
N ILE A 78 13.36 -8.46 -0.77
CA ILE A 78 14.58 -9.25 -1.00
C ILE A 78 14.52 -10.53 -0.18
N ILE A 79 14.18 -10.44 1.10
CA ILE A 79 14.10 -11.59 1.99
C ILE A 79 12.98 -12.56 1.57
N ALA A 80 11.85 -12.06 1.07
CA ALA A 80 10.78 -12.91 0.53
C ALA A 80 11.27 -13.74 -0.66
N LEU A 81 12.11 -13.15 -1.52
CA LEU A 81 12.67 -13.80 -2.71
C LEU A 81 13.79 -14.79 -2.36
N THR A 82 14.71 -14.39 -1.49
CA THR A 82 15.88 -15.21 -1.11
C THR A 82 15.55 -16.25 -0.04
N ARG A 83 14.47 -16.03 0.72
CA ARG A 83 14.09 -16.79 1.92
C ARG A 83 15.17 -16.78 3.00
N ASP A 84 16.03 -15.78 2.95
CA ASP A 84 17.12 -15.62 3.89
C ASP A 84 16.68 -14.79 5.09
N TYR A 85 16.18 -15.47 6.13
CA TYR A 85 15.72 -14.85 7.37
C TYR A 85 16.80 -14.85 8.45
N THR A 86 17.86 -15.62 8.27
CA THR A 86 18.76 -16.03 9.36
C THR A 86 20.21 -15.63 9.17
N SER A 87 20.63 -15.21 7.98
CA SER A 87 22.00 -14.74 7.77
C SER A 87 22.28 -13.45 8.54
N ALA A 88 23.49 -13.26 8.95
CA ALA A 88 23.93 -12.03 9.64
C ALA A 88 23.76 -10.78 8.77
N GLU A 89 23.70 -10.95 7.45
CA GLU A 89 23.50 -9.87 6.47
C GLU A 89 22.00 -9.53 6.25
N SER A 90 21.09 -10.37 6.77
CA SER A 90 19.67 -10.14 6.63
C SER A 90 19.17 -9.07 7.60
N ALA A 91 18.61 -7.98 7.07
CA ALA A 91 18.03 -6.90 7.88
C ALA A 91 16.86 -7.36 8.78
N LEU A 92 16.29 -8.54 8.54
CA LEU A 92 15.23 -9.13 9.38
C LEU A 92 15.76 -10.21 10.34
N SER A 93 17.05 -10.57 10.26
CA SER A 93 17.65 -11.58 11.14
C SER A 93 17.43 -11.28 12.63
N PRO A 94 17.68 -10.06 13.12
CA PRO A 94 17.42 -9.72 14.51
C PRO A 94 15.96 -9.97 14.91
N TYR A 95 15.00 -9.50 14.07
CA TYR A 95 13.57 -9.69 14.33
C TYR A 95 13.18 -11.16 14.33
N TYR A 96 13.75 -11.95 13.44
CA TYR A 96 13.45 -13.36 13.33
C TYR A 96 13.92 -14.15 14.55
N TYR A 97 15.12 -13.90 15.03
CA TYR A 97 15.65 -14.57 16.22
C TYR A 97 14.96 -14.12 17.50
N TRP A 98 14.79 -12.81 17.68
CA TRP A 98 14.23 -12.28 18.93
C TRP A 98 12.77 -12.60 19.14
N VAL A 99 12.01 -12.81 18.08
CA VAL A 99 10.61 -13.24 18.21
C VAL A 99 10.43 -14.76 18.19
N ALA A 100 11.50 -15.51 17.92
CA ALA A 100 11.44 -16.98 17.78
C ALA A 100 10.91 -17.65 19.04
N ASP A 101 11.49 -17.31 20.19
CA ASP A 101 11.13 -17.88 21.49
C ASP A 101 9.70 -17.52 21.93
N GLN A 102 9.16 -16.45 21.38
CA GLN A 102 7.79 -15.98 21.62
C GLN A 102 6.81 -16.45 20.56
N GLY A 103 7.20 -17.40 19.69
CA GLY A 103 6.37 -17.88 18.60
C GLY A 103 6.07 -16.82 17.53
N GLY A 104 6.92 -15.79 17.40
CA GLY A 104 6.72 -14.66 16.50
C GLY A 104 7.20 -14.87 15.07
N GLN A 105 7.93 -15.94 14.77
CA GLN A 105 8.44 -16.23 13.43
C GLN A 105 7.38 -16.18 12.32
N PRO A 106 6.14 -16.68 12.51
CA PRO A 106 5.10 -16.57 11.49
C PRO A 106 4.80 -15.13 11.10
N PHE A 107 4.87 -14.18 12.04
CA PHE A 107 4.63 -12.76 11.75
C PHE A 107 5.72 -12.13 10.90
N VAL A 108 6.99 -12.52 11.11
CA VAL A 108 8.11 -12.06 10.25
C VAL A 108 7.91 -12.59 8.83
N LYS A 109 7.57 -13.87 8.67
CA LYS A 109 7.25 -14.45 7.36
C LYS A 109 6.04 -13.80 6.70
N MET A 110 5.00 -13.53 7.47
CA MET A 110 3.80 -12.85 6.98
C MET A 110 4.12 -11.42 6.53
N LEU A 111 4.97 -10.70 7.27
CA LEU A 111 5.43 -9.37 6.91
C LEU A 111 6.12 -9.36 5.55
N THR A 112 7.06 -10.29 5.31
CA THR A 112 7.80 -10.37 4.04
C THR A 112 6.90 -10.76 2.88
N ILE A 113 6.05 -11.78 3.05
CA ILE A 113 5.14 -12.24 2.00
C ILE A 113 4.11 -11.17 1.66
N ALA A 114 3.52 -10.53 2.68
CA ALA A 114 2.53 -9.47 2.46
C ALA A 114 3.16 -8.25 1.76
N SER A 115 4.38 -7.85 2.13
CA SER A 115 5.12 -6.78 1.45
C SER A 115 5.41 -7.11 -0.01
N PHE A 116 5.80 -8.36 -0.30
CA PHE A 116 6.02 -8.83 -1.67
C PHE A 116 4.73 -8.78 -2.52
N VAL A 117 3.64 -9.31 -1.99
CA VAL A 117 2.34 -9.33 -2.68
C VAL A 117 1.83 -7.91 -2.89
N ALA A 118 1.96 -7.03 -1.89
CA ALA A 118 1.55 -5.64 -1.98
C ALA A 118 2.30 -4.90 -3.09
N LEU A 119 3.62 -5.05 -3.14
CA LEU A 119 4.46 -4.39 -4.15
C LEU A 119 4.14 -4.92 -5.55
N LEU A 120 4.02 -6.24 -5.72
CA LEU A 120 3.68 -6.84 -7.01
C LEU A 120 2.31 -6.36 -7.50
N ALA A 121 1.31 -6.37 -6.64
CA ALA A 121 -0.04 -5.92 -6.98
C ALA A 121 -0.07 -4.42 -7.32
N ALA A 122 0.66 -3.57 -6.56
CA ALA A 122 0.76 -2.14 -6.84
C ALA A 122 1.42 -1.86 -8.20
N VAL A 123 2.48 -2.58 -8.54
CA VAL A 123 3.13 -2.45 -9.87
C VAL A 123 2.18 -2.89 -10.98
N LEU A 124 1.45 -4.00 -10.80
CA LEU A 124 0.46 -4.45 -11.78
C LEU A 124 -0.70 -3.46 -11.94
N ALA A 125 -1.15 -2.80 -10.86
CA ALA A 125 -2.15 -1.75 -10.93
C ALA A 125 -1.65 -0.57 -11.76
N ILE A 126 -0.42 -0.08 -11.52
CA ILE A 126 0.19 0.99 -12.33
C ILE A 126 0.23 0.61 -13.82
N VAL A 127 0.67 -0.61 -14.13
CA VAL A 127 0.73 -1.09 -15.52
C VAL A 127 -0.67 -1.14 -16.16
N ALA A 128 -1.66 -1.61 -15.41
CA ALA A 128 -3.04 -1.66 -15.87
C ALA A 128 -3.58 -0.26 -16.17
N ASP A 129 -3.37 0.70 -15.27
CA ASP A 129 -3.79 2.09 -15.47
C ASP A 129 -3.12 2.77 -16.67
N VAL A 130 -1.82 2.49 -16.89
CA VAL A 130 -1.13 2.95 -18.10
C VAL A 130 -1.78 2.37 -19.35
N ILE A 131 -2.15 1.09 -19.34
CA ILE A 131 -2.87 0.44 -20.45
C ILE A 131 -4.26 1.05 -20.62
N VAL A 132 -4.98 1.38 -19.54
CA VAL A 132 -6.27 2.09 -19.60
C VAL A 132 -6.13 3.43 -20.32
N ILE A 133 -5.10 4.21 -19.97
CA ILE A 133 -4.84 5.50 -20.64
C ILE A 133 -4.62 5.31 -22.14
N ALA A 134 -3.85 4.28 -22.53
CA ALA A 134 -3.51 4.00 -23.91
C ALA A 134 -4.69 3.43 -24.72
N THR A 135 -5.42 2.47 -24.15
CA THR A 135 -6.42 1.66 -24.89
C THR A 135 -7.85 2.10 -24.66
N LYS A 136 -8.13 2.77 -23.54
CA LYS A 136 -9.49 3.16 -23.09
C LYS A 136 -10.46 1.97 -22.94
N LYS A 137 -9.94 0.78 -22.66
CA LYS A 137 -10.72 -0.44 -22.49
C LYS A 137 -11.23 -0.56 -21.05
N HIS A 138 -12.53 -0.74 -20.89
CA HIS A 138 -13.19 -0.89 -19.60
C HIS A 138 -12.75 -2.12 -18.80
N GLU A 139 -12.50 -3.22 -19.48
CA GLU A 139 -12.06 -4.48 -18.85
C GLU A 139 -10.73 -4.32 -18.08
N VAL A 140 -9.85 -3.46 -18.60
CA VAL A 140 -8.56 -3.18 -17.96
C VAL A 140 -8.72 -2.36 -16.68
N VAL A 141 -9.73 -1.48 -16.59
CA VAL A 141 -10.05 -0.75 -15.35
C VAL A 141 -10.46 -1.71 -14.24
N LEU A 142 -11.23 -2.75 -14.58
CA LEU A 142 -11.59 -3.78 -13.60
C LEU A 142 -10.35 -4.54 -13.09
N PHE A 143 -9.39 -4.82 -13.98
CA PHE A 143 -8.14 -5.46 -13.58
C PHE A 143 -7.31 -4.54 -12.66
N ALA A 144 -7.18 -3.25 -12.96
CA ALA A 144 -6.52 -2.28 -12.09
C ALA A 144 -7.16 -2.27 -10.69
N LEU A 145 -8.49 -2.19 -10.64
CA LEU A 145 -9.26 -2.21 -9.39
C LEU A 145 -9.00 -3.47 -8.55
N VAL A 146 -8.94 -4.64 -9.18
CA VAL A 146 -8.61 -5.89 -8.47
C VAL A 146 -7.18 -5.86 -7.92
N CYS A 147 -6.23 -5.33 -8.70
CA CYS A 147 -4.84 -5.20 -8.25
C CYS A 147 -4.72 -4.22 -7.07
N ASP A 148 -5.43 -3.08 -7.11
CA ASP A 148 -5.45 -2.11 -6.01
C ASP A 148 -6.09 -2.68 -4.75
N PHE A 149 -7.14 -3.48 -4.89
CA PHE A 149 -7.74 -4.18 -3.76
C PHE A 149 -6.76 -5.15 -3.11
N ILE A 150 -6.06 -5.95 -3.92
CA ILE A 150 -5.03 -6.89 -3.42
C ILE A 150 -3.88 -6.12 -2.76
N ALA A 151 -3.40 -5.04 -3.38
CA ALA A 151 -2.35 -4.20 -2.82
C ALA A 151 -2.76 -3.61 -1.47
N THR A 152 -3.96 -3.05 -1.36
CA THR A 152 -4.50 -2.49 -0.13
C THR A 152 -4.57 -3.54 0.98
N ALA A 153 -5.16 -4.70 0.71
CA ALA A 153 -5.27 -5.80 1.67
C ALA A 153 -3.88 -6.28 2.13
N ALA A 154 -2.94 -6.42 1.20
CA ALA A 154 -1.60 -6.88 1.50
C ALA A 154 -0.80 -5.84 2.30
N PHE A 155 -0.92 -4.53 2.04
CA PHE A 155 -0.30 -3.48 2.86
C PHE A 155 -0.87 -3.45 4.28
N ILE A 156 -2.18 -3.64 4.45
CA ILE A 156 -2.81 -3.75 5.78
C ILE A 156 -2.26 -4.98 6.51
N MET A 157 -2.14 -6.13 5.83
CA MET A 157 -1.56 -7.34 6.41
C MET A 157 -0.09 -7.16 6.80
N ALA A 158 0.71 -6.49 5.98
CA ALA A 158 2.10 -6.17 6.30
C ALA A 158 2.20 -5.28 7.54
N PHE A 159 1.36 -4.26 7.65
CA PHE A 159 1.29 -3.39 8.82
C PHE A 159 0.88 -4.16 10.08
N ALA A 160 -0.15 -5.00 10.01
CA ALA A 160 -0.59 -5.84 11.13
C ALA A 160 0.50 -6.82 11.57
N ALA A 161 1.23 -7.41 10.61
CA ALA A 161 2.36 -8.29 10.91
C ALA A 161 3.51 -7.53 11.59
N ALA A 162 3.81 -6.30 11.17
CA ALA A 162 4.81 -5.45 11.82
C ALA A 162 4.42 -5.13 13.27
N LEU A 163 3.13 -4.81 13.53
CA LEU A 163 2.61 -4.60 14.89
C LEU A 163 2.79 -5.85 15.76
N SER A 164 2.44 -7.02 15.22
CA SER A 164 2.58 -8.29 15.94
C SER A 164 4.06 -8.64 16.22
N CYS A 165 4.96 -8.35 15.28
CA CYS A 165 6.40 -8.47 15.51
C CYS A 165 6.86 -7.58 16.67
N LYS A 166 6.44 -6.31 16.69
CA LYS A 166 6.75 -5.37 17.78
C LYS A 166 6.29 -5.90 19.13
N GLU A 167 5.05 -6.36 19.23
CA GLU A 167 4.50 -6.90 20.49
C GLU A 167 5.30 -8.09 20.99
N LYS A 168 5.66 -9.02 20.10
CA LYS A 168 6.48 -10.18 20.43
C LYS A 168 7.90 -9.81 20.85
N MET A 169 8.49 -8.82 20.21
CA MET A 169 9.80 -8.31 20.59
C MET A 169 9.79 -7.64 21.97
N ILE A 170 8.77 -6.84 22.25
CA ILE A 170 8.61 -6.20 23.58
C ILE A 170 8.48 -7.27 24.66
N ALA A 171 7.73 -8.34 24.42
CA ALA A 171 7.55 -9.42 25.38
C ALA A 171 8.82 -10.24 25.60
N GLY A 172 9.65 -10.44 24.56
CA GLY A 172 10.81 -11.34 24.62
C GLY A 172 12.16 -10.67 24.89
N PHE A 173 12.39 -9.48 24.37
CA PHE A 173 13.71 -8.88 24.33
C PHE A 173 13.81 -7.46 24.92
N CYS A 174 12.76 -6.64 24.81
CA CYS A 174 12.81 -5.25 25.24
C CYS A 174 12.75 -5.05 26.77
N SER A 175 13.26 -6.01 27.53
CA SER A 175 13.41 -5.90 29.00
C SER A 175 14.60 -5.02 29.44
N GLY A 176 15.44 -4.62 28.49
CA GLY A 176 16.64 -3.80 28.72
C GLY A 176 16.53 -2.41 28.12
N ASN A 177 17.65 -1.98 27.50
CA ASN A 177 17.78 -0.65 26.89
C ASN A 177 17.37 -0.57 25.43
N VAL A 178 16.75 -1.62 24.91
CA VAL A 178 16.37 -1.71 23.49
C VAL A 178 14.87 -1.57 23.37
N ALA A 179 14.44 -0.71 22.47
CA ALA A 179 13.04 -0.51 22.14
C ALA A 179 12.79 -0.79 20.67
N CYS A 180 11.66 -1.43 20.37
CA CYS A 180 11.17 -1.62 19.02
C CYS A 180 10.10 -0.59 18.71
N TYR A 181 10.32 0.16 17.65
CA TYR A 181 9.41 1.22 17.20
C TYR A 181 8.80 0.86 15.86
N ILE A 182 7.50 1.12 15.72
CA ILE A 182 6.84 1.23 14.41
C ILE A 182 6.70 2.71 14.10
N ARG A 183 7.22 3.11 12.96
CA ARG A 183 7.11 4.49 12.51
C ARG A 183 5.66 4.84 12.21
N SER A 184 5.26 6.05 12.58
CA SER A 184 3.87 6.52 12.40
C SER A 184 3.39 6.47 10.95
N PHE A 185 4.31 6.57 9.99
CA PHE A 185 4.00 6.49 8.57
C PHE A 185 3.98 5.06 8.00
N ALA A 186 4.22 4.03 8.81
CA ALA A 186 4.18 2.63 8.35
C ALA A 186 2.81 2.20 7.77
N ILE A 187 1.74 2.89 8.15
CA ILE A 187 0.39 2.68 7.60
C ILE A 187 0.14 3.44 6.29
N LEU A 188 0.97 4.45 5.95
CA LEU A 188 0.71 5.30 4.79
C LEU A 188 0.67 4.55 3.45
N PRO A 189 1.50 3.50 3.19
CA PRO A 189 1.35 2.70 1.97
C PRO A 189 -0.06 2.12 1.81
N ALA A 190 -0.66 1.63 2.90
CA ALA A 190 -2.02 1.10 2.90
C ALA A 190 -3.06 2.20 2.62
N ILE A 191 -2.89 3.39 3.21
CA ILE A 191 -3.77 4.54 2.98
C ILE A 191 -3.70 4.99 1.52
N CYS A 192 -2.49 5.09 0.96
CA CYS A 192 -2.30 5.43 -0.46
C CYS A 192 -2.93 4.38 -1.38
N ALA A 193 -2.68 3.09 -1.16
CA ALA A 193 -3.28 2.03 -1.97
C ALA A 193 -4.82 2.05 -1.88
N PHE A 194 -5.39 2.29 -0.70
CA PHE A 194 -6.82 2.48 -0.54
C PHE A 194 -7.35 3.71 -1.30
N GLY A 195 -6.59 4.80 -1.32
CA GLY A 195 -6.92 5.99 -2.12
C GLY A 195 -6.94 5.70 -3.62
N ALA A 196 -5.99 4.92 -4.13
CA ALA A 196 -5.98 4.46 -5.52
C ALA A 196 -7.21 3.58 -5.81
N LEU A 197 -7.49 2.61 -4.96
CA LEU A 197 -8.68 1.75 -5.06
C LEU A 197 -9.99 2.57 -5.14
N VAL A 198 -10.15 3.56 -4.27
CA VAL A 198 -11.34 4.44 -4.31
C VAL A 198 -11.41 5.21 -5.63
N THR A 199 -10.27 5.68 -6.14
CA THR A 199 -10.20 6.41 -7.42
C THR A 199 -10.63 5.50 -8.58
N ASP A 200 -10.18 4.25 -8.59
CA ASP A 200 -10.54 3.27 -9.62
C ASP A 200 -11.98 2.80 -9.52
N VAL A 201 -12.56 2.69 -8.32
CA VAL A 201 -13.98 2.46 -8.14
C VAL A 201 -14.81 3.59 -8.76
N ILE A 202 -14.45 4.85 -8.50
CA ILE A 202 -15.12 6.01 -9.08
C ILE A 202 -14.97 6.01 -10.61
N HIS A 203 -13.79 5.68 -11.11
CA HIS A 203 -13.50 5.56 -12.54
C HIS A 203 -14.41 4.50 -13.18
N PHE A 204 -14.45 3.30 -12.63
CA PHE A 204 -15.27 2.19 -13.10
C PHE A 204 -16.77 2.53 -13.11
N MET A 205 -17.30 3.10 -12.03
CA MET A 205 -18.70 3.50 -11.93
C MET A 205 -19.05 4.62 -12.93
N SER A 206 -18.16 5.58 -13.13
CA SER A 206 -18.33 6.67 -14.07
C SER A 206 -18.33 6.16 -15.51
N PHE A 207 -17.46 5.21 -15.84
CA PHE A 207 -17.39 4.58 -17.16
C PHE A 207 -18.70 3.83 -17.48
N ASN A 208 -19.16 2.96 -16.59
CA ASN A 208 -20.42 2.22 -16.76
C ASN A 208 -21.64 3.14 -16.94
N SER A 209 -21.62 4.30 -16.28
CA SER A 209 -22.73 5.25 -16.42
C SER A 209 -22.74 5.96 -17.77
N ILE A 210 -21.59 6.07 -18.45
CA ILE A 210 -21.49 6.64 -19.79
C ILE A 210 -21.94 5.63 -20.84
N GLU A 211 -21.48 4.38 -20.71
CA GLU A 211 -21.83 3.32 -21.67
C GLU A 211 -23.34 3.03 -21.72
N LYS A 212 -24.03 3.11 -20.58
CA LYS A 212 -25.50 2.98 -20.52
C LYS A 212 -26.26 4.15 -21.12
N GLN A 213 -25.62 5.28 -21.42
CA GLN A 213 -26.23 6.49 -21.96
C GLN A 213 -25.90 6.72 -23.46
N ALA A 214 -24.94 5.93 -24.00
CA ALA A 214 -24.58 5.92 -25.41
C ALA A 214 -25.42 4.94 -26.19
#